data_46b0c12dc1726cc2ae7729c3f1b04f8a
#
_entry.id   46b0c12dc1726cc2ae7729c3f1b04f8a
#
_cell.length_a   1.000
_cell.length_b   1.000
_cell.length_c   1.000
_cell.angle_alpha   90.00
_cell.angle_beta   90.00
_cell.angle_gamma   90.00
#
_symmetry.space_group_name_H-M   'P 1'
#
loop_
_entity.id
_entity.type
_entity.pdbx_description
1 polymer ?
#
loop_
_entity_poly.entity_id
_entity_poly.type
_entity_poly.pdbx_seq_one_letter_code
_entity_poly.pdbx_strand_id
1 'polypeptide(L)'
;NDGFFPKRGKELNFTVDGVKKIVRGGVGEGAQILVNGKPANIHTKINKEDIIYVEESTAGEPARMEIKQLPESQGSLVVEINRKKVYLPKFASVNGRLESEFYKIQDGDEIEFLKYYTVEQILRFMDISVDTYNTYYVNNDKANMSTKVYENFSVLMSKTEMATSYAELF
;
A
#
# COMPACT_ATOMS: atom_id res chain seq x y z
N ASN A 1 24.74 -30.84 0.98
CA ASN A 1 25.64 -29.71 0.78
C ASN A 1 24.87 -28.51 0.24
N ASP A 2 24.79 -27.45 1.05
CA ASP A 2 23.99 -26.26 0.73
C ASP A 2 24.43 -25.55 -0.53
N GLY A 3 25.69 -25.72 -0.96
CA GLY A 3 26.22 -25.08 -2.14
C GLY A 3 25.57 -25.54 -3.45
N PHE A 4 24.82 -26.64 -3.46
CA PHE A 4 24.19 -27.18 -4.67
C PHE A 4 22.72 -26.81 -4.81
N PHE A 5 22.12 -26.18 -3.81
CA PHE A 5 20.71 -25.85 -3.83
C PHE A 5 20.52 -24.33 -3.83
N PRO A 6 19.58 -23.81 -4.63
CA PRO A 6 19.29 -22.40 -4.58
C PRO A 6 18.70 -22.03 -3.23
N LYS A 7 19.08 -20.87 -2.73
CA LYS A 7 18.54 -20.31 -1.49
C LYS A 7 17.48 -19.29 -1.82
N ARG A 8 16.33 -19.40 -1.16
CA ARG A 8 15.30 -18.39 -1.27
C ARG A 8 15.73 -17.14 -0.51
N GLY A 9 15.47 -15.99 -1.07
CA GLY A 9 15.71 -14.73 -0.40
C GLY A 9 14.84 -14.57 0.84
N LYS A 10 15.17 -13.59 1.66
CA LYS A 10 14.47 -13.35 2.91
C LYS A 10 12.99 -13.03 2.66
N GLU A 11 12.11 -13.64 3.45
CA GLU A 11 10.67 -13.36 3.44
C GLU A 11 10.38 -12.00 4.04
N LEU A 12 9.25 -11.44 3.65
CA LEU A 12 8.69 -10.24 4.23
C LEU A 12 7.40 -10.62 4.94
N ASN A 13 7.36 -10.42 6.26
CA ASN A 13 6.21 -10.74 7.10
C ASN A 13 5.65 -9.45 7.67
N PHE A 14 4.36 -9.23 7.50
CA PHE A 14 3.68 -8.04 8.01
C PHE A 14 2.20 -8.34 8.16
N THR A 15 1.45 -7.40 8.70
CA THR A 15 -0.01 -7.52 8.82
C THR A 15 -0.69 -6.39 8.07
N VAL A 16 -1.86 -6.70 7.53
CA VAL A 16 -2.74 -5.71 6.90
C VAL A 16 -4.11 -5.87 7.52
N ASP A 17 -4.59 -4.85 8.20
CA ASP A 17 -5.85 -4.87 8.94
C ASP A 17 -5.96 -6.11 9.86
N GLY A 18 -4.86 -6.43 10.53
CA GLY A 18 -4.76 -7.57 11.44
C GLY A 18 -4.55 -8.93 10.78
N VAL A 19 -4.56 -9.00 9.45
CA VAL A 19 -4.36 -10.25 8.72
C VAL A 19 -2.89 -10.41 8.36
N LYS A 20 -2.31 -11.55 8.70
CA LYS A 20 -0.91 -11.84 8.38
C LYS A 20 -0.71 -12.00 6.88
N LYS A 21 0.32 -11.34 6.38
CA LYS A 21 0.77 -11.45 5.00
C LYS A 21 2.22 -11.91 4.97
N ILE A 22 2.52 -12.80 4.06
CA ILE A 22 3.88 -13.28 3.83
C ILE A 22 4.19 -13.12 2.35
N VAL A 23 5.26 -12.38 2.06
CA VAL A 23 5.76 -12.26 0.70
C VAL A 23 7.08 -13.01 0.65
N ARG A 24 7.16 -13.99 -0.21
CA ARG A 24 8.36 -14.80 -0.33
C ARG A 24 9.39 -14.10 -1.19
N GLY A 25 10.65 -14.26 -0.81
CA GLY A 25 11.75 -13.79 -1.62
C GLY A 25 11.90 -14.60 -2.90
N GLY A 26 12.71 -14.10 -3.81
CA GLY A 26 13.03 -14.81 -5.03
C GLY A 26 13.88 -16.06 -4.78
N VAL A 27 13.88 -16.94 -5.73
CA VAL A 27 14.73 -18.13 -5.69
C VAL A 27 16.04 -17.79 -6.38
N GLY A 28 17.16 -17.99 -5.68
CA GLY A 28 18.48 -17.79 -6.25
C GLY A 28 18.84 -18.89 -7.24
N GLU A 29 19.97 -18.69 -7.87
CA GLU A 29 20.52 -19.72 -8.76
C GLU A 29 21.15 -20.82 -7.94
N GLY A 30 20.89 -22.07 -8.32
CA GLY A 30 21.53 -23.22 -7.73
C GLY A 30 23.01 -23.29 -8.11
N ALA A 31 23.77 -24.03 -7.29
CA ALA A 31 25.16 -24.32 -7.66
C ALA A 31 25.22 -25.06 -8.97
N GLN A 32 26.17 -24.67 -9.80
CA GLN A 32 26.38 -25.32 -11.10
C GLN A 32 27.67 -26.12 -11.09
N ILE A 33 27.61 -27.27 -11.71
CA ILE A 33 28.79 -28.09 -11.97
C ILE A 33 29.12 -27.96 -13.46
N LEU A 34 30.32 -27.53 -13.76
CA LEU A 34 30.79 -27.40 -15.13
C LEU A 34 31.85 -28.44 -15.39
N VAL A 35 31.69 -29.22 -16.47
CA VAL A 35 32.69 -30.16 -16.93
C VAL A 35 33.18 -29.66 -18.26
N ASN A 36 34.44 -29.33 -18.36
CA ASN A 36 35.05 -28.72 -19.54
C ASN A 36 34.30 -27.47 -20.01
N GLY A 37 33.84 -26.65 -19.08
CA GLY A 37 33.10 -25.41 -19.38
C GLY A 37 31.64 -25.60 -19.74
N LYS A 38 31.13 -26.82 -19.72
CA LYS A 38 29.72 -27.11 -20.05
C LYS A 38 28.93 -27.50 -18.82
N PRO A 39 27.68 -27.02 -18.68
CA PRO A 39 26.83 -27.43 -17.57
C PRO A 39 26.70 -28.95 -17.49
N ALA A 40 26.77 -29.44 -16.26
CA ALA A 40 26.66 -30.86 -15.95
C ALA A 40 25.82 -31.04 -14.67
N ASN A 41 25.47 -32.26 -14.36
CA ASN A 41 24.75 -32.60 -13.13
C ASN A 41 25.47 -33.75 -12.42
N ILE A 42 24.92 -34.16 -11.29
CA ILE A 42 25.56 -35.22 -10.47
C ILE A 42 25.63 -36.57 -11.17
N HIS A 43 24.90 -36.75 -12.26
CA HIS A 43 24.90 -37.97 -13.04
C HIS A 43 25.78 -37.87 -14.27
N THR A 44 26.39 -36.73 -14.53
CA THR A 44 27.26 -36.54 -15.67
C THR A 44 28.50 -37.41 -15.54
N LYS A 45 28.82 -38.14 -16.61
CA LYS A 45 29.99 -38.99 -16.62
C LYS A 45 31.24 -38.14 -16.73
N ILE A 46 32.18 -38.36 -15.82
CA ILE A 46 33.43 -37.62 -15.75
C ILE A 46 34.57 -38.49 -16.22
N ASN A 47 35.36 -37.96 -17.11
CA ASN A 47 36.57 -38.64 -17.63
C ASN A 47 37.80 -38.12 -16.88
N LYS A 48 38.89 -38.89 -16.94
CA LYS A 48 40.08 -38.63 -16.11
C LYS A 48 40.74 -37.28 -16.32
N GLU A 49 40.62 -36.69 -17.51
CA GLU A 49 41.27 -35.43 -17.84
C GLU A 49 40.31 -34.22 -17.85
N ASP A 50 39.06 -34.44 -17.39
CA ASP A 50 38.06 -33.38 -17.37
C ASP A 50 38.40 -32.35 -16.33
N ILE A 51 38.11 -31.07 -16.65
CA ILE A 51 38.23 -29.97 -15.73
C ILE A 51 36.84 -29.68 -15.16
N ILE A 52 36.72 -29.76 -13.82
CA ILE A 52 35.47 -29.62 -13.12
C ILE A 52 35.48 -28.28 -12.36
N TYR A 53 34.47 -27.47 -12.62
CA TYR A 53 34.20 -26.26 -11.84
C TYR A 53 32.87 -26.40 -11.14
N VAL A 54 32.84 -25.92 -9.90
CA VAL A 54 31.60 -25.84 -9.12
C VAL A 54 31.38 -24.37 -8.78
N GLU A 55 30.32 -23.80 -9.35
CA GLU A 55 29.88 -22.45 -9.01
C GLU A 55 28.88 -22.54 -7.86
N GLU A 56 29.13 -21.79 -6.79
CA GLU A 56 28.28 -21.83 -5.63
C GLU A 56 26.87 -21.30 -5.94
N SER A 57 25.89 -21.80 -5.22
CA SER A 57 24.52 -21.29 -5.31
C SER A 57 24.47 -19.88 -4.76
N THR A 58 23.59 -19.07 -5.35
CA THR A 58 23.32 -17.70 -4.91
C THR A 58 22.00 -17.64 -4.16
N ALA A 59 21.91 -16.75 -3.18
CA ALA A 59 20.65 -16.46 -2.54
C ALA A 59 19.76 -15.67 -3.52
N GLY A 60 18.46 -15.90 -3.44
CA GLY A 60 17.50 -15.11 -4.20
C GLY A 60 17.37 -13.71 -3.63
N GLU A 61 16.72 -12.85 -4.39
CA GLU A 61 16.44 -11.49 -3.94
C GLU A 61 15.48 -11.51 -2.74
N PRO A 62 15.71 -10.63 -1.74
CA PRO A 62 14.76 -10.52 -0.65
C PRO A 62 13.41 -10.02 -1.17
N ALA A 63 12.36 -10.41 -0.47
CA ALA A 63 11.00 -9.97 -0.81
C ALA A 63 10.90 -8.45 -0.67
N ARG A 64 10.22 -7.82 -1.60
CA ARG A 64 9.98 -6.38 -1.62
C ARG A 64 8.53 -6.13 -1.99
N MET A 65 7.91 -5.17 -1.31
CA MET A 65 6.56 -4.76 -1.63
C MET A 65 6.32 -3.34 -1.17
N GLU A 66 5.65 -2.58 -2.02
CA GLU A 66 5.16 -1.25 -1.65
C GLU A 66 3.68 -1.35 -1.32
N ILE A 67 3.19 -0.40 -0.53
CA ILE A 67 1.77 -0.36 -0.15
C ILE A 67 0.85 -0.41 -1.36
N LYS A 68 1.19 0.32 -2.43
CA LYS A 68 0.37 0.35 -3.65
C LYS A 68 0.16 -1.01 -4.30
N GLN A 69 1.03 -1.98 -4.01
CA GLN A 69 0.93 -3.33 -4.57
C GLN A 69 -0.01 -4.24 -3.79
N LEU A 70 -0.45 -3.81 -2.61
CA LEU A 70 -1.40 -4.58 -1.82
C LEU A 70 -2.79 -4.53 -2.45
N PRO A 71 -3.51 -5.67 -2.51
CA PRO A 71 -4.89 -5.68 -2.99
C PRO A 71 -5.77 -4.68 -2.24
N GLU A 72 -5.56 -4.55 -0.95
CA GLU A 72 -6.34 -3.66 -0.08
C GLU A 72 -6.16 -2.18 -0.42
N SER A 73 -5.07 -1.81 -1.10
CA SER A 73 -4.83 -0.43 -1.52
C SER A 73 -5.58 -0.06 -2.80
N GLN A 74 -6.11 -1.05 -3.50
CA GLN A 74 -6.79 -0.81 -4.77
C GLN A 74 -8.17 -0.20 -4.56
N GLY A 75 -8.63 0.53 -5.58
CA GLY A 75 -9.90 1.20 -5.53
C GLY A 75 -9.85 2.51 -4.77
N SER A 76 -11.02 3.02 -4.44
CA SER A 76 -11.20 4.32 -3.81
C SER A 76 -12.22 4.24 -2.71
N LEU A 77 -12.14 5.15 -1.77
CA LEU A 77 -13.22 5.41 -0.83
C LEU A 77 -14.19 6.35 -1.52
N VAL A 78 -15.41 5.89 -1.80
CA VAL A 78 -16.40 6.69 -2.51
C VAL A 78 -17.28 7.40 -1.51
N VAL A 79 -17.35 8.71 -1.61
CA VAL A 79 -18.25 9.54 -0.80
C VAL A 79 -19.02 10.47 -1.72
N GLU A 80 -20.07 11.07 -1.21
CA GLU A 80 -20.85 12.05 -1.93
C GLU A 80 -20.58 13.43 -1.33
N ILE A 81 -20.18 14.38 -2.16
CA ILE A 81 -19.89 15.74 -1.70
C ILE A 81 -20.74 16.69 -2.55
N ASN A 82 -21.61 17.41 -1.89
CA ASN A 82 -22.56 18.31 -2.57
C ASN A 82 -23.28 17.59 -3.71
N ARG A 83 -23.74 16.36 -3.42
CA ARG A 83 -24.51 15.49 -4.33
C ARG A 83 -23.73 14.93 -5.51
N LYS A 84 -22.41 15.05 -5.51
CA LYS A 84 -21.54 14.46 -6.55
C LYS A 84 -20.68 13.37 -5.92
N LYS A 85 -20.53 12.26 -6.61
CA LYS A 85 -19.61 11.20 -6.17
C LYS A 85 -18.18 11.68 -6.29
N VAL A 86 -17.43 11.48 -5.23
CA VAL A 86 -16.00 11.78 -5.16
C VAL A 86 -15.26 10.52 -4.76
N TYR A 87 -14.22 10.20 -5.50
CA TYR A 87 -13.39 9.03 -5.30
C TYR A 87 -12.12 9.45 -4.56
N LEU A 88 -12.04 9.09 -3.30
CA LEU A 88 -10.91 9.43 -2.45
C LEU A 88 -9.90 8.27 -2.43
N PRO A 89 -8.60 8.55 -2.54
CA PRO A 89 -7.61 7.49 -2.45
C PRO A 89 -7.63 6.84 -1.06
N LYS A 90 -7.28 5.57 -0.98
CA LYS A 90 -7.17 4.88 0.29
C LYS A 90 -5.82 5.18 0.91
N PHE A 91 -5.83 5.70 2.13
CA PHE A 91 -4.61 5.92 2.89
C PHE A 91 -4.32 4.75 3.80
N ALA A 92 -3.04 4.51 4.01
CA ALA A 92 -2.58 3.49 4.95
C ALA A 92 -1.79 4.12 6.07
N SER A 93 -1.95 3.59 7.27
CA SER A 93 -1.02 3.84 8.35
C SER A 93 -0.13 2.63 8.54
N VAL A 94 1.13 2.87 8.87
CA VAL A 94 2.10 1.83 9.15
C VAL A 94 2.62 2.08 10.56
N ASN A 95 2.39 1.12 11.44
CA ASN A 95 2.79 1.24 12.85
C ASN A 95 2.26 2.52 13.50
N GLY A 96 1.03 2.91 13.14
CA GLY A 96 0.38 4.09 13.66
C GLY A 96 0.75 5.42 12.97
N ARG A 97 1.58 5.37 11.94
CA ARG A 97 1.99 6.57 11.19
C ARG A 97 1.45 6.51 9.76
N LEU A 98 0.88 7.62 9.30
CA LEU A 98 0.40 7.71 7.93
C LEU A 98 1.57 7.67 6.95
N GLU A 99 1.47 6.79 5.96
CA GLU A 99 2.51 6.61 4.95
C GLU A 99 1.93 6.71 3.54
N SER A 100 2.79 7.04 2.58
CA SER A 100 2.37 7.12 1.18
C SER A 100 2.21 5.74 0.56
N GLU A 101 1.55 5.68 -0.59
CA GLU A 101 1.40 4.43 -1.35
C GLU A 101 2.72 3.84 -1.82
N PHE A 102 3.76 4.66 -1.87
CA PHE A 102 5.10 4.22 -2.29
C PHE A 102 5.96 3.71 -1.14
N TYR A 103 5.42 3.70 0.06
CA TYR A 103 6.15 3.20 1.22
C TYR A 103 6.56 1.75 0.99
N LYS A 104 7.83 1.47 1.22
CA LYS A 104 8.38 0.10 1.14
C LYS A 104 8.14 -0.61 2.45
N ILE A 105 7.32 -1.65 2.41
CA ILE A 105 6.94 -2.41 3.59
C ILE A 105 8.16 -3.08 4.18
N GLN A 106 8.30 -2.99 5.50
CA GLN A 106 9.37 -3.62 6.26
C GLN A 106 8.84 -4.84 7.00
N ASP A 107 9.74 -5.77 7.29
CA ASP A 107 9.39 -6.95 8.09
C ASP A 107 8.87 -6.53 9.46
N GLY A 108 7.74 -7.09 9.85
CA GLY A 108 7.09 -6.76 11.12
C GLY A 108 6.15 -5.56 11.09
N ASP A 109 5.98 -4.92 9.95
CA ASP A 109 5.07 -3.78 9.84
C ASP A 109 3.62 -4.16 10.11
N GLU A 110 2.92 -3.29 10.81
CA GLU A 110 1.48 -3.37 11.03
C GLU A 110 0.81 -2.29 10.22
N ILE A 111 0.14 -2.69 9.14
CA ILE A 111 -0.49 -1.79 8.18
C ILE A 111 -1.99 -1.79 8.41
N GLU A 112 -2.57 -0.59 8.46
CA GLU A 112 -4.02 -0.42 8.53
C GLU A 112 -4.44 0.57 7.45
N PHE A 113 -5.46 0.21 6.68
CA PHE A 113 -6.05 1.12 5.72
C PHE A 113 -7.15 1.91 6.40
N LEU A 114 -7.08 3.23 6.28
CA LEU A 114 -8.07 4.10 6.85
C LEU A 114 -9.40 3.96 6.10
N LYS A 115 -10.46 3.82 6.87
CA LYS A 115 -11.81 3.58 6.32
C LYS A 115 -12.65 4.84 6.28
N TYR A 116 -12.07 5.96 6.63
CA TYR A 116 -12.76 7.23 6.66
C TYR A 116 -11.80 8.38 6.38
N TYR A 117 -12.38 9.49 5.98
CA TYR A 117 -11.70 10.78 5.95
C TYR A 117 -12.41 11.69 6.95
N THR A 118 -11.70 12.61 7.57
CA THR A 118 -12.36 13.72 8.28
C THR A 118 -12.78 14.77 7.25
N VAL A 119 -13.73 15.61 7.63
CA VAL A 119 -14.14 16.74 6.77
C VAL A 119 -12.92 17.58 6.38
N GLU A 120 -12.04 17.85 7.33
CA GLU A 120 -10.81 18.60 7.06
C GLU A 120 -9.94 17.93 6.01
N GLN A 121 -9.77 16.62 6.10
CA GLN A 121 -8.97 15.87 5.13
C GLN A 121 -9.59 15.88 3.73
N ILE A 122 -10.92 15.85 3.65
CA ILE A 122 -11.63 15.96 2.39
C ILE A 122 -11.36 17.32 1.75
N LEU A 123 -11.45 18.40 2.53
CA LEU A 123 -11.15 19.74 2.02
C LEU A 123 -9.72 19.82 1.49
N ARG A 124 -8.76 19.26 2.23
CA ARG A 124 -7.36 19.24 1.77
C ARG A 124 -7.20 18.45 0.49
N PHE A 125 -7.83 17.30 0.40
CA PHE A 125 -7.74 16.48 -0.80
C PHE A 125 -8.30 17.22 -2.01
N MET A 126 -9.39 17.96 -1.83
CA MET A 126 -10.02 18.71 -2.89
C MET A 126 -9.37 20.08 -3.13
N ASP A 127 -8.31 20.39 -2.38
CA ASP A 127 -7.61 21.67 -2.44
C ASP A 127 -8.55 22.86 -2.18
N ILE A 128 -9.43 22.69 -1.20
CA ILE A 128 -10.38 23.70 -0.77
C ILE A 128 -9.92 24.29 0.55
N SER A 129 -9.83 25.61 0.62
CA SER A 129 -9.52 26.30 1.87
C SER A 129 -10.64 26.09 2.88
N VAL A 130 -10.28 25.89 4.15
CA VAL A 130 -11.26 25.76 5.23
C VAL A 130 -12.16 26.98 5.38
N ASP A 131 -11.73 28.13 4.87
CA ASP A 131 -12.53 29.36 4.90
C ASP A 131 -13.59 29.44 3.79
N THR A 132 -13.52 28.53 2.82
CA THR A 132 -14.45 28.52 1.69
C THR A 132 -15.86 28.18 2.11
N TYR A 133 -15.99 27.22 3.02
CA TYR A 133 -17.27 26.79 3.56
C TYR A 133 -17.25 26.91 5.07
N ASN A 134 -18.39 27.17 5.66
CA ASN A 134 -18.50 27.27 7.12
C ASN A 134 -19.68 26.48 7.69
N THR A 135 -20.44 25.83 6.84
CA THR A 135 -21.55 24.98 7.25
C THR A 135 -21.34 23.61 6.64
N TYR A 136 -21.33 22.59 7.49
CA TYR A 136 -21.04 21.22 7.11
C TYR A 136 -22.09 20.27 7.68
N TYR A 137 -22.58 19.36 6.84
CA TYR A 137 -23.48 18.30 7.26
C TYR A 137 -22.97 16.98 6.73
N VAL A 138 -22.93 15.98 7.58
CA VAL A 138 -22.58 14.61 7.20
C VAL A 138 -23.80 13.74 7.46
N ASN A 139 -24.34 13.14 6.43
CA ASN A 139 -25.59 12.37 6.50
C ASN A 139 -26.71 13.16 7.19
N ASN A 140 -26.82 14.43 6.83
CA ASN A 140 -27.82 15.38 7.33
C ASN A 140 -27.64 15.82 8.78
N ASP A 141 -26.59 15.39 9.45
CA ASP A 141 -26.25 15.85 10.80
C ASP A 141 -25.19 16.92 10.73
N LYS A 142 -25.34 17.96 11.54
CA LYS A 142 -24.36 19.04 11.60
C LYS A 142 -22.99 18.48 11.97
N ALA A 143 -21.99 18.88 11.23
CA ALA A 143 -20.63 18.34 11.32
C ALA A 143 -19.61 19.44 11.53
N ASN A 144 -18.41 19.02 11.93
CA ASN A 144 -17.25 19.90 12.07
C ASN A 144 -16.05 19.31 11.32
N MET A 145 -14.91 19.95 11.43
CA MET A 145 -13.69 19.53 10.72
C MET A 145 -13.22 18.12 11.08
N SER A 146 -13.49 17.66 12.30
CA SER A 146 -13.05 16.35 12.76
C SER A 146 -14.08 15.24 12.57
N THR A 147 -15.25 15.57 12.02
CA THR A 147 -16.28 14.57 11.78
C THR A 147 -15.79 13.56 10.75
N LYS A 148 -15.97 12.28 11.04
CA LYS A 148 -15.54 11.17 10.19
C LYS A 148 -16.54 10.89 9.08
N VAL A 149 -16.02 10.72 7.87
CA VAL A 149 -16.82 10.43 6.68
C VAL A 149 -16.38 9.07 6.16
N TYR A 150 -17.28 8.10 6.26
CA TYR A 150 -17.03 6.74 5.80
C TYR A 150 -17.54 6.53 4.38
N GLU A 151 -17.26 5.37 3.84
CA GLU A 151 -17.74 4.96 2.52
C GLU A 151 -19.23 5.22 2.36
N ASN A 152 -19.60 5.80 1.23
CA ASN A 152 -20.98 6.14 0.85
C ASN A 152 -21.66 7.19 1.73
N PHE A 153 -20.94 7.87 2.60
CA PHE A 153 -21.50 8.98 3.35
C PHE A 153 -21.74 10.18 2.44
N SER A 154 -22.73 10.99 2.80
CA SER A 154 -23.07 12.22 2.11
C SER A 154 -22.57 13.41 2.92
N VAL A 155 -21.83 14.29 2.25
CA VAL A 155 -21.33 15.52 2.84
C VAL A 155 -21.92 16.70 2.09
N LEU A 156 -22.55 17.59 2.83
CA LEU A 156 -23.03 18.86 2.28
C LEU A 156 -22.21 19.99 2.89
N MET A 157 -21.68 20.84 2.05
CA MET A 157 -20.86 21.96 2.44
C MET A 157 -21.39 23.21 1.77
N SER A 158 -21.57 24.27 2.55
CA SER A 158 -22.04 25.55 2.02
C SER A 158 -21.49 26.71 2.82
N LYS A 159 -21.51 27.87 2.22
CA LYS A 159 -21.27 29.11 2.94
C LYS A 159 -22.56 29.46 3.65
N THR A 160 -22.43 29.79 4.93
CA THR A 160 -23.57 30.37 5.63
C THR A 160 -23.79 31.76 5.10
N GLU A 161 -24.96 31.97 4.49
CA GLU A 161 -25.31 33.30 4.09
C GLU A 161 -25.55 34.16 5.31
N MET A 162 -25.04 35.35 5.26
CA MET A 162 -25.28 36.29 6.36
C MET A 162 -26.74 36.66 6.39
N ALA A 163 -27.31 36.71 7.60
CA ALA A 163 -28.68 37.11 7.77
C ALA A 163 -28.96 38.46 7.12
N THR A 164 -28.01 39.35 7.16
CA THR A 164 -28.10 40.65 6.47
C THR A 164 -28.29 40.52 4.97
N SER A 165 -27.63 39.56 4.31
CA SER A 165 -27.80 39.32 2.89
C SER A 165 -29.22 38.93 2.58
N TYR A 166 -29.82 38.08 3.36
CA TYR A 166 -31.20 37.70 3.18
C TYR A 166 -32.15 38.89 3.47
N ALA A 167 -31.88 39.62 4.48
CA ALA A 167 -32.67 40.78 4.80
C ALA A 167 -32.60 41.81 3.69
N GLU A 168 -31.49 41.94 3.03
CA GLU A 168 -31.29 42.86 1.92
C GLU A 168 -31.99 42.41 0.63
N LEU A 169 -32.22 41.12 0.48
CA LEU A 169 -32.92 40.57 -0.67
C LEU A 169 -34.44 40.81 -0.60
N PHE A 170 -34.92 41.10 0.52
CA PHE A 170 -36.35 41.32 0.76
C PHE A 170 -36.61 42.72 1.22
#